data_83d0b19f06bd0c88b90214a407a7ff18
#
_entry.id   83d0b19f06bd0c88b90214a407a7ff18
#
_cell.length_a   1.000
_cell.length_b   1.000
_cell.length_c   1.000
_cell.angle_alpha   90.00
_cell.angle_beta   90.00
_cell.angle_gamma   90.00
#
_symmetry.space_group_name_H-M   'P 1'
#
loop_
_entity.id
_entity.type
_entity.pdbx_description
1 polymer ?
#
loop_
_entity_poly.entity_id
_entity_poly.type
_entity_poly.pdbx_seq_one_letter_code
_entity_poly.pdbx_strand_id
1 'polypeptide(L)'
;MLFRSMDKPVKRVMVAGGGNIGLRLAAALEDDYAVKIIEHNKLRGELLANRLKSALVLQGDVTDEALLRHENVEDIDTFIAVTNDDENNIMSSLLAKRLGARRVITLINRRSYVDLLQSGQIDVAISPAQATIGQVLAYVRHGDIARVHSLRRGAAEALEAVMHGDAESGGIVGKRIEQIELPKGSAIGAVVRGEEVMMAHHDTEIRAEDRVIVFVTDKRVLPKVERLFTVGARFL
;
A
#
# COMPACT_ATOMS: atom_id res chain seq x y z
N MET A 1 1.35 16.41 20.91
CA MET A 1 0.65 17.28 19.93
C MET A 1 0.16 16.38 18.81
N LEU A 2 -1.09 15.98 18.86
CA LEU A 2 -1.71 15.07 17.88
C LEU A 2 -1.88 15.84 16.57
N PHE A 3 -1.18 15.43 15.53
CA PHE A 3 -1.50 15.84 14.16
C PHE A 3 -2.86 15.25 13.79
N ARG A 4 -3.91 15.96 14.12
CA ARG A 4 -5.24 15.71 13.58
C ARG A 4 -5.14 16.03 12.09
N SER A 5 -5.10 15.01 11.24
CA SER A 5 -5.29 15.18 9.79
C SER A 5 -6.57 16.00 9.60
N MET A 6 -6.45 17.18 9.00
CA MET A 6 -7.60 18.05 8.67
C MET A 6 -8.35 17.54 7.43
N ASP A 7 -8.01 16.36 6.93
CA ASP A 7 -8.70 15.73 5.80
C ASP A 7 -10.11 15.30 6.24
N LYS A 8 -11.10 15.80 5.53
CA LYS A 8 -12.48 15.33 5.70
C LYS A 8 -12.52 13.82 5.46
N PRO A 9 -13.28 13.06 6.25
CA PRO A 9 -13.40 11.63 6.06
C PRO A 9 -13.91 11.33 4.64
N VAL A 10 -13.37 10.30 4.00
CA VAL A 10 -13.88 9.80 2.72
C VAL A 10 -15.27 9.23 2.96
N LYS A 11 -16.23 9.57 2.10
CA LYS A 11 -17.60 9.07 2.14
C LYS A 11 -18.09 8.58 0.78
N ARG A 12 -17.62 9.20 -0.32
CA ARG A 12 -18.07 8.93 -1.68
C ARG A 12 -16.88 8.46 -2.52
N VAL A 13 -17.02 7.29 -3.09
CA VAL A 13 -15.97 6.66 -3.91
C VAL A 13 -16.54 6.38 -5.31
N MET A 14 -15.77 6.71 -6.32
CA MET A 14 -16.08 6.35 -7.71
C MET A 14 -14.99 5.44 -8.25
N VAL A 15 -15.36 4.25 -8.72
CA VAL A 15 -14.45 3.25 -9.28
C VAL A 15 -14.63 3.21 -10.79
N ALA A 16 -13.57 3.46 -11.54
CA ALA A 16 -13.53 3.37 -12.99
C ALA A 16 -12.96 2.01 -13.41
N GLY A 17 -13.82 1.16 -13.99
CA GLY A 17 -13.50 -0.20 -14.40
C GLY A 17 -14.09 -1.28 -13.49
N GLY A 18 -15.01 -2.08 -14.04
CA GLY A 18 -15.72 -3.16 -13.37
C GLY A 18 -15.05 -4.53 -13.51
N GLY A 19 -13.74 -4.58 -13.79
CA GLY A 19 -12.95 -5.81 -13.85
C GLY A 19 -12.86 -6.54 -12.51
N ASN A 20 -11.96 -7.52 -12.42
CA ASN A 20 -11.81 -8.30 -11.19
C ASN A 20 -11.37 -7.46 -9.99
N ILE A 21 -10.51 -6.48 -10.22
CA ILE A 21 -10.05 -5.55 -9.16
C ILE A 21 -11.21 -4.63 -8.76
N GLY A 22 -11.88 -3.99 -9.73
CA GLY A 22 -12.96 -3.05 -9.47
C GLY A 22 -14.14 -3.69 -8.73
N LEU A 23 -14.57 -4.88 -9.14
CA LEU A 23 -15.62 -5.63 -8.44
C LEU A 23 -15.26 -5.91 -6.98
N ARG A 24 -14.05 -6.45 -6.74
CA ARG A 24 -13.62 -6.78 -5.37
C ARG A 24 -13.46 -5.54 -4.50
N LEU A 25 -12.95 -4.46 -5.10
CA LEU A 25 -12.80 -3.19 -4.42
C LEU A 25 -14.15 -2.58 -4.05
N ALA A 26 -15.10 -2.53 -5.01
CA ALA A 26 -16.43 -2.03 -4.76
C ALA A 26 -17.14 -2.84 -3.67
N ALA A 27 -17.08 -4.17 -3.73
CA ALA A 27 -17.66 -5.05 -2.71
C ALA A 27 -17.03 -4.87 -1.31
N ALA A 28 -15.73 -4.54 -1.23
CA ALA A 28 -15.06 -4.28 0.04
C ALA A 28 -15.37 -2.89 0.62
N LEU A 29 -15.84 -1.97 -0.21
CA LEU A 29 -16.09 -0.58 0.21
C LEU A 29 -17.58 -0.26 0.39
N GLU A 30 -18.50 -1.01 -0.24
CA GLU A 30 -19.90 -0.64 -0.33
C GLU A 30 -20.67 -0.66 1.00
N ASP A 31 -20.17 -1.37 2.01
CA ASP A 31 -20.78 -1.40 3.35
C ASP A 31 -20.49 -0.10 4.14
N ASP A 32 -19.35 0.56 3.88
CA ASP A 32 -18.88 1.75 4.64
C ASP A 32 -18.94 3.06 3.84
N TYR A 33 -19.01 2.98 2.50
CA TYR A 33 -18.93 4.12 1.59
C TYR A 33 -20.05 4.11 0.56
N ALA A 34 -20.46 5.30 0.11
CA ALA A 34 -21.30 5.43 -1.08
C ALA A 34 -20.42 5.19 -2.33
N VAL A 35 -20.56 4.02 -2.93
CA VAL A 35 -19.75 3.59 -4.07
C VAL A 35 -20.53 3.72 -5.38
N LYS A 36 -19.89 4.33 -6.38
CA LYS A 36 -20.29 4.27 -7.79
C LYS A 36 -19.23 3.52 -8.57
N ILE A 37 -19.62 2.65 -9.50
CA ILE A 37 -18.69 1.94 -10.38
C ILE A 37 -19.11 2.11 -11.84
N ILE A 38 -18.16 2.54 -12.68
CA ILE A 38 -18.36 2.76 -14.11
C ILE A 38 -17.78 1.58 -14.88
N GLU A 39 -18.61 0.96 -15.75
CA GLU A 39 -18.19 -0.15 -16.61
C GLU A 39 -18.77 0.05 -18.01
N HIS A 40 -17.91 -0.08 -19.05
CA HIS A 40 -18.32 0.13 -20.43
C HIS A 40 -19.04 -1.09 -21.04
N ASN A 41 -18.68 -2.29 -20.59
CA ASN A 41 -19.27 -3.52 -21.09
C ASN A 41 -20.59 -3.80 -20.39
N LYS A 42 -21.69 -3.84 -21.19
CA LYS A 42 -23.04 -4.03 -20.67
C LYS A 42 -23.20 -5.32 -19.88
N LEU A 43 -22.75 -6.47 -20.42
CA LEU A 43 -22.86 -7.77 -19.74
C LEU A 43 -22.08 -7.79 -18.42
N ARG A 44 -20.93 -7.13 -18.40
CA ARG A 44 -20.15 -6.98 -17.18
C ARG A 44 -20.86 -6.09 -16.17
N GLY A 45 -21.46 -4.98 -16.62
CA GLY A 45 -22.27 -4.10 -15.79
C GLY A 45 -23.45 -4.83 -15.12
N GLU A 46 -24.18 -5.67 -15.89
CA GLU A 46 -25.26 -6.52 -15.36
C GLU A 46 -24.75 -7.51 -14.30
N LEU A 47 -23.57 -8.11 -14.51
CA LEU A 47 -22.94 -8.99 -13.54
C LEU A 47 -22.58 -8.25 -12.25
N LEU A 48 -22.04 -7.03 -12.38
CA LEU A 48 -21.71 -6.18 -11.23
C LEU A 48 -22.97 -5.85 -10.43
N ALA A 49 -24.03 -5.40 -11.10
CA ALA A 49 -25.31 -5.07 -10.45
C ALA A 49 -25.94 -6.25 -9.70
N ASN A 50 -25.71 -7.49 -10.17
CA ASN A 50 -26.16 -8.69 -9.49
C ASN A 50 -25.28 -9.13 -8.30
N ARG A 51 -24.05 -8.68 -8.24
CA ARG A 51 -23.06 -9.10 -7.21
C ARG A 51 -22.85 -8.08 -6.11
N LEU A 52 -23.03 -6.81 -6.43
CA LEU A 52 -22.90 -5.71 -5.48
C LEU A 52 -24.25 -5.46 -4.80
N LYS A 53 -24.24 -5.12 -3.52
CA LYS A 53 -25.44 -4.94 -2.69
C LYS A 53 -25.97 -3.52 -2.74
N SER A 54 -25.08 -2.54 -2.64
CA SER A 54 -25.45 -1.12 -2.50
C SER A 54 -24.69 -0.20 -3.46
N ALA A 55 -23.61 -0.67 -4.09
CA ALA A 55 -22.87 0.13 -5.05
C ALA A 55 -23.69 0.41 -6.31
N LEU A 56 -23.71 1.65 -6.77
CA LEU A 56 -24.39 2.06 -7.99
C LEU A 56 -23.53 1.72 -9.22
N VAL A 57 -24.03 0.86 -10.09
CA VAL A 57 -23.36 0.48 -11.33
C VAL A 57 -23.81 1.38 -12.46
N LEU A 58 -22.84 2.07 -13.08
CA LEU A 58 -23.04 2.99 -14.20
C LEU A 58 -22.47 2.37 -15.48
N GLN A 59 -23.26 2.34 -16.56
CA GLN A 59 -22.75 1.93 -17.86
C GLN A 59 -22.22 3.13 -18.62
N GLY A 60 -20.94 3.10 -19.03
CA GLY A 60 -20.35 4.16 -19.81
C GLY A 60 -18.85 4.07 -19.93
N ASP A 61 -18.27 5.04 -20.66
CA ASP A 61 -16.82 5.20 -20.79
C ASP A 61 -16.29 6.06 -19.63
N VAL A 62 -15.25 5.58 -18.97
CA VAL A 62 -14.60 6.28 -17.85
C VAL A 62 -13.90 7.57 -18.26
N THR A 63 -13.66 7.77 -19.55
CA THR A 63 -13.07 8.99 -20.12
C THR A 63 -14.12 9.99 -20.65
N ASP A 64 -15.41 9.66 -20.54
CA ASP A 64 -16.49 10.57 -20.96
C ASP A 64 -16.72 11.66 -19.89
N GLU A 65 -16.35 12.89 -20.24
CA GLU A 65 -16.52 14.07 -19.38
C GLU A 65 -17.98 14.34 -19.03
N ALA A 66 -18.92 14.11 -19.99
CA ALA A 66 -20.33 14.36 -19.75
C ALA A 66 -20.90 13.39 -18.72
N LEU A 67 -20.52 12.11 -18.81
CA LEU A 67 -20.87 11.10 -17.81
C LEU A 67 -20.35 11.46 -16.43
N LEU A 68 -19.07 11.81 -16.32
CA LEU A 68 -18.45 12.15 -15.02
C LEU A 68 -19.13 13.37 -14.38
N ARG A 69 -19.46 14.41 -15.16
CA ARG A 69 -20.20 15.58 -14.68
C ARG A 69 -21.63 15.23 -14.25
N HIS A 70 -22.32 14.45 -15.05
CA HIS A 70 -23.69 14.01 -14.72
C HIS A 70 -23.74 13.22 -13.41
N GLU A 71 -22.69 12.48 -13.14
CA GLU A 71 -22.54 11.68 -11.93
C GLU A 71 -21.91 12.43 -10.75
N ASN A 72 -21.78 13.77 -10.87
CA ASN A 72 -21.27 14.69 -9.84
C ASN A 72 -19.88 14.28 -9.34
N VAL A 73 -18.93 14.14 -10.27
CA VAL A 73 -17.55 13.75 -9.93
C VAL A 73 -16.87 14.75 -9.00
N GLU A 74 -17.28 16.02 -9.01
CA GLU A 74 -16.82 17.07 -8.10
C GLU A 74 -17.12 16.80 -6.61
N ASP A 75 -18.16 16.02 -6.36
CA ASP A 75 -18.55 15.60 -5.00
C ASP A 75 -17.82 14.33 -4.53
N ILE A 76 -17.03 13.70 -5.42
CA ILE A 76 -16.33 12.44 -5.12
C ILE A 76 -15.09 12.70 -4.28
N ASP A 77 -15.01 12.06 -3.13
CA ASP A 77 -13.86 12.14 -2.24
C ASP A 77 -12.66 11.38 -2.79
N THR A 78 -12.91 10.21 -3.42
CA THR A 78 -11.84 9.40 -4.03
C THR A 78 -12.32 8.77 -5.33
N PHE A 79 -11.64 9.09 -6.43
CA PHE A 79 -11.79 8.45 -7.73
C PHE A 79 -10.69 7.41 -7.92
N ILE A 80 -11.03 6.19 -8.31
CA ILE A 80 -10.09 5.06 -8.41
C ILE A 80 -10.20 4.42 -9.79
N ALA A 81 -9.17 4.59 -10.61
CA ALA A 81 -9.09 4.01 -11.96
C ALA A 81 -8.36 2.67 -11.92
N VAL A 82 -9.09 1.58 -12.26
CA VAL A 82 -8.60 0.19 -12.19
C VAL A 82 -9.07 -0.63 -13.40
N THR A 83 -9.14 -0.01 -14.57
CA THR A 83 -9.36 -0.74 -15.82
C THR A 83 -8.13 -1.58 -16.18
N ASN A 84 -8.21 -2.35 -17.25
CA ASN A 84 -7.07 -3.09 -17.80
C ASN A 84 -6.18 -2.26 -18.76
N ASP A 85 -6.51 -0.99 -18.95
CA ASP A 85 -5.83 -0.08 -19.87
C ASP A 85 -5.22 1.10 -19.09
N ASP A 86 -3.88 1.20 -19.11
CA ASP A 86 -3.15 2.22 -18.36
C ASP A 86 -3.45 3.64 -18.87
N GLU A 87 -3.62 3.81 -20.18
CA GLU A 87 -3.94 5.08 -20.80
C GLU A 87 -5.31 5.58 -20.33
N ASN A 88 -6.32 4.73 -20.34
CA ASN A 88 -7.66 5.05 -19.84
C ASN A 88 -7.63 5.34 -18.34
N ASN A 89 -6.85 4.60 -17.55
CA ASN A 89 -6.71 4.83 -16.12
C ASN A 89 -6.09 6.22 -15.84
N ILE A 90 -5.05 6.58 -16.59
CA ILE A 90 -4.39 7.89 -16.46
C ILE A 90 -5.33 9.01 -16.90
N MET A 91 -5.93 8.88 -18.09
CA MET A 91 -6.78 9.94 -18.65
C MET A 91 -8.03 10.18 -17.81
N SER A 92 -8.72 9.12 -17.38
CA SER A 92 -9.91 9.25 -16.52
C SER A 92 -9.56 9.86 -15.16
N SER A 93 -8.41 9.49 -14.56
CA SER A 93 -7.95 10.08 -13.30
C SER A 93 -7.61 11.57 -13.43
N LEU A 94 -6.91 11.97 -14.49
CA LEU A 94 -6.61 13.37 -14.78
C LEU A 94 -7.88 14.17 -15.03
N LEU A 95 -8.83 13.59 -15.76
CA LEU A 95 -10.13 14.19 -16.05
C LEU A 95 -10.94 14.37 -14.76
N ALA A 96 -11.08 13.32 -13.96
CA ALA A 96 -11.78 13.38 -12.66
C ALA A 96 -11.15 14.42 -11.73
N LYS A 97 -9.82 14.50 -11.68
CA LYS A 97 -9.11 15.51 -10.88
C LYS A 97 -9.39 16.93 -11.36
N ARG A 98 -9.36 17.15 -12.67
CA ARG A 98 -9.69 18.44 -13.30
C ARG A 98 -11.14 18.86 -13.02
N LEU A 99 -12.05 17.89 -12.99
CA LEU A 99 -13.47 18.11 -12.73
C LEU A 99 -13.82 18.30 -11.26
N GLY A 100 -12.84 18.12 -10.34
CA GLY A 100 -13.03 18.45 -8.92
C GLY A 100 -12.96 17.27 -7.95
N ALA A 101 -12.74 16.03 -8.41
CA ALA A 101 -12.52 14.91 -7.49
C ALA A 101 -11.37 15.23 -6.53
N ARG A 102 -11.60 15.04 -5.23
CA ARG A 102 -10.66 15.47 -4.19
C ARG A 102 -9.35 14.69 -4.25
N ARG A 103 -9.41 13.39 -4.44
CA ARG A 103 -8.26 12.49 -4.56
C ARG A 103 -8.44 11.55 -5.75
N VAL A 104 -7.36 11.26 -6.46
CA VAL A 104 -7.36 10.27 -7.53
C VAL A 104 -6.29 9.21 -7.30
N ILE A 105 -6.69 7.96 -7.48
CA ILE A 105 -5.84 6.77 -7.35
C ILE A 105 -5.88 6.04 -8.69
N THR A 106 -4.72 5.72 -9.24
CA THR A 106 -4.60 5.17 -10.59
C THR A 106 -3.78 3.89 -10.56
N LEU A 107 -4.33 2.82 -11.12
CA LEU A 107 -3.59 1.59 -11.35
C LEU A 107 -2.79 1.71 -12.64
N ILE A 108 -1.49 1.38 -12.59
CA ILE A 108 -0.57 1.48 -13.72
C ILE A 108 0.30 0.22 -13.78
N ASN A 109 0.19 -0.52 -14.87
CA ASN A 109 0.96 -1.75 -15.09
C ASN A 109 2.35 -1.45 -15.65
N ARG A 110 2.46 -0.44 -16.55
CA ARG A 110 3.73 -0.07 -17.21
C ARG A 110 4.55 0.86 -16.34
N ARG A 111 5.74 0.40 -15.93
CA ARG A 111 6.65 1.19 -15.09
C ARG A 111 7.03 2.54 -15.70
N SER A 112 7.21 2.61 -17.03
CA SER A 112 7.54 3.85 -17.74
C SER A 112 6.49 4.96 -17.53
N TYR A 113 5.22 4.61 -17.33
CA TYR A 113 4.15 5.59 -17.08
C TYR A 113 4.17 6.12 -15.66
N VAL A 114 4.57 5.29 -14.68
CA VAL A 114 4.73 5.73 -13.29
C VAL A 114 5.74 6.87 -13.18
N ASP A 115 6.84 6.78 -13.94
CA ASP A 115 7.89 7.79 -13.95
C ASP A 115 7.44 9.11 -14.60
N LEU A 116 6.56 9.04 -15.61
CA LEU A 116 5.99 10.23 -16.28
C LEU A 116 5.00 10.99 -15.39
N LEU A 117 4.31 10.32 -14.48
CA LEU A 117 3.27 10.92 -13.65
C LEU A 117 3.81 11.61 -12.39
N GLN A 118 5.12 11.80 -12.27
CA GLN A 118 5.75 12.49 -11.14
C GLN A 118 5.37 13.99 -11.02
N SER A 119 4.60 14.54 -11.96
CA SER A 119 4.22 15.95 -12.01
C SER A 119 3.05 16.37 -11.09
N GLY A 120 2.53 15.46 -10.24
CA GLY A 120 1.65 15.87 -9.14
C GLY A 120 0.14 15.94 -9.41
N GLN A 121 -0.33 15.64 -10.62
CA GLN A 121 -1.78 15.66 -10.93
C GLN A 121 -2.50 14.38 -10.49
N ILE A 122 -1.78 13.26 -10.32
CA ILE A 122 -2.30 12.01 -9.77
C ILE A 122 -1.78 11.87 -8.34
N ASP A 123 -2.70 11.76 -7.38
CA ASP A 123 -2.33 11.71 -5.97
C ASP A 123 -1.63 10.39 -5.59
N VAL A 124 -2.11 9.26 -6.14
CA VAL A 124 -1.53 7.93 -5.89
C VAL A 124 -1.50 7.10 -7.17
N ALA A 125 -0.32 6.62 -7.55
CA ALA A 125 -0.16 5.61 -8.61
C ALA A 125 0.22 4.27 -7.98
N ILE A 126 -0.54 3.22 -8.32
CA ILE A 126 -0.34 1.86 -7.80
C ILE A 126 0.07 0.94 -8.95
N SER A 127 1.20 0.24 -8.80
CA SER A 127 1.61 -0.82 -9.71
C SER A 127 1.36 -2.19 -9.08
N PRO A 128 0.45 -3.00 -9.62
CA PRO A 128 0.20 -4.36 -9.11
C PRO A 128 1.45 -5.23 -9.17
N ALA A 129 2.25 -5.09 -10.23
CA ALA A 129 3.51 -5.82 -10.37
C ALA A 129 4.48 -5.50 -9.23
N GLN A 130 4.65 -4.22 -8.87
CA GLN A 130 5.53 -3.83 -7.76
C GLN A 130 5.00 -4.31 -6.41
N ALA A 131 3.69 -4.23 -6.19
CA ALA A 131 3.06 -4.74 -4.98
C ALA A 131 3.27 -6.26 -4.84
N THR A 132 3.05 -7.01 -5.92
CA THR A 132 3.26 -8.48 -5.96
C THR A 132 4.73 -8.85 -5.78
N ILE A 133 5.66 -8.16 -6.47
CA ILE A 133 7.11 -8.40 -6.32
C ILE A 133 7.53 -8.18 -4.87
N GLY A 134 7.06 -7.11 -4.22
CA GLY A 134 7.34 -6.85 -2.81
C GLY A 134 6.89 -7.99 -1.90
N GLN A 135 5.68 -8.52 -2.13
CA GLN A 135 5.17 -9.67 -1.38
C GLN A 135 5.97 -10.94 -1.65
N VAL A 136 6.24 -11.27 -2.93
CA VAL A 136 7.01 -12.46 -3.30
C VAL A 136 8.42 -12.41 -2.72
N LEU A 137 9.08 -11.24 -2.79
CA LEU A 137 10.43 -11.08 -2.23
C LEU A 137 10.45 -11.29 -0.71
N ALA A 138 9.38 -10.95 0.00
CA ALA A 138 9.28 -11.24 1.43
C ALA A 138 9.31 -12.76 1.72
N TYR A 139 8.73 -13.57 0.83
CA TYR A 139 8.78 -15.04 0.95
C TYR A 139 10.09 -15.67 0.46
N VAL A 140 10.79 -15.04 -0.48
CA VAL A 140 12.03 -15.56 -1.09
C VAL A 140 13.27 -15.14 -0.29
N ARG A 141 13.21 -14.00 0.40
CA ARG A 141 14.30 -13.54 1.27
C ARG A 141 14.45 -14.52 2.43
N HIS A 142 15.60 -15.19 2.48
CA HIS A 142 15.96 -16.09 3.58
C HIS A 142 16.18 -15.25 4.85
N GLY A 143 15.41 -15.51 5.89
CA GLY A 143 15.52 -14.86 7.19
C GLY A 143 14.12 -14.58 7.77
N ASP A 144 14.10 -14.20 9.01
CA ASP A 144 12.89 -13.96 9.79
C ASP A 144 12.17 -12.65 9.42
N ILE A 145 12.37 -12.14 8.17
CA ILE A 145 11.72 -10.93 7.67
C ILE A 145 10.32 -11.27 7.19
N ALA A 146 9.33 -10.91 8.00
CA ALA A 146 7.94 -11.21 7.74
C ALA A 146 7.32 -10.32 6.65
N ARG A 147 7.71 -9.03 6.57
CA ARG A 147 7.15 -8.06 5.63
C ARG A 147 8.17 -6.99 5.24
N VAL A 148 8.00 -6.47 4.02
CA VAL A 148 8.76 -5.33 3.50
C VAL A 148 7.79 -4.31 2.93
N HIS A 149 7.82 -3.10 3.45
CA HIS A 149 6.99 -1.99 2.98
C HIS A 149 7.88 -0.92 2.34
N SER A 150 7.66 -0.65 1.06
CA SER A 150 8.33 0.44 0.37
C SER A 150 7.70 1.78 0.76
N LEU A 151 8.51 2.71 1.24
CA LEU A 151 8.11 4.05 1.66
C LEU A 151 8.54 5.07 0.60
N ARG A 152 7.69 6.11 0.39
CA ARG A 152 7.98 7.20 -0.55
C ARG A 152 8.47 6.70 -1.92
N ARG A 153 7.71 5.79 -2.55
CA ARG A 153 8.01 5.24 -3.89
C ARG A 153 9.38 4.56 -3.97
N GLY A 154 9.81 3.92 -2.87
CA GLY A 154 11.07 3.18 -2.82
C GLY A 154 12.28 4.01 -2.40
N ALA A 155 12.10 5.25 -1.93
CA ALA A 155 13.19 6.04 -1.35
C ALA A 155 13.66 5.45 0.00
N ALA A 156 12.77 4.78 0.73
CA ALA A 156 13.08 4.06 1.97
C ALA A 156 12.27 2.77 2.05
N GLU A 157 12.67 1.87 2.94
CA GLU A 157 11.94 0.64 3.23
C GLU A 157 11.70 0.51 4.73
N ALA A 158 10.54 -0.04 5.11
CA ALA A 158 10.26 -0.51 6.45
C ALA A 158 10.24 -2.04 6.42
N LEU A 159 11.07 -2.66 7.21
CA LEU A 159 11.18 -4.11 7.36
C LEU A 159 10.49 -4.51 8.65
N GLU A 160 9.68 -5.56 8.62
CA GLU A 160 9.14 -6.23 9.79
C GLU A 160 9.88 -7.56 9.93
N ALA A 161 10.72 -7.69 10.96
CA ALA A 161 11.47 -8.89 11.25
C ALA A 161 10.92 -9.57 12.51
N VAL A 162 10.65 -10.87 12.45
CA VAL A 162 10.25 -11.68 13.60
C VAL A 162 11.49 -12.21 14.28
N MET A 163 11.57 -12.04 15.59
CA MET A 163 12.73 -12.44 16.39
C MET A 163 12.59 -13.89 16.85
N HIS A 164 13.43 -14.76 16.33
CA HIS A 164 13.51 -16.15 16.76
C HIS A 164 14.82 -16.44 17.50
N GLY A 165 14.83 -17.48 18.32
CA GLY A 165 15.99 -17.89 19.09
C GLY A 165 16.01 -17.31 20.52
N ASP A 166 17.15 -17.46 21.18
CA ASP A 166 17.39 -17.02 22.55
C ASP A 166 18.64 -16.12 22.63
N ALA A 167 18.93 -15.61 23.83
CA ALA A 167 20.09 -14.75 24.06
C ALA A 167 21.44 -15.47 23.84
N GLU A 168 21.45 -16.81 23.84
CA GLU A 168 22.66 -17.62 23.69
C GLU A 168 23.01 -17.88 22.23
N SER A 169 22.01 -17.75 21.32
CA SER A 169 22.21 -18.01 19.87
C SER A 169 22.97 -16.89 19.12
N GLY A 170 23.41 -15.85 19.83
CA GLY A 170 24.29 -14.80 19.28
C GLY A 170 23.61 -13.75 18.41
N GLY A 171 22.27 -13.76 18.39
CA GLY A 171 21.44 -12.78 17.69
C GLY A 171 21.26 -11.46 18.44
N ILE A 172 20.15 -10.78 18.18
CA ILE A 172 19.76 -9.53 18.84
C ILE A 172 18.74 -9.76 19.98
N VAL A 173 18.22 -10.99 20.13
CA VAL A 173 17.34 -11.37 21.24
C VAL A 173 18.12 -11.26 22.57
N GLY A 174 17.51 -10.65 23.58
CA GLY A 174 18.10 -10.35 24.87
C GLY A 174 18.95 -9.06 24.91
N LYS A 175 19.18 -8.41 23.77
CA LYS A 175 19.92 -7.13 23.71
C LYS A 175 18.97 -5.93 23.81
N ARG A 176 19.46 -4.86 24.43
CA ARG A 176 18.80 -3.56 24.33
C ARG A 176 19.11 -2.90 22.98
N ILE A 177 18.23 -2.05 22.50
CA ILE A 177 18.38 -1.40 21.19
C ILE A 177 19.71 -0.64 21.09
N GLU A 178 20.17 0.03 22.15
CA GLU A 178 21.46 0.72 22.20
C GLU A 178 22.69 -0.19 22.00
N GLN A 179 22.53 -1.48 22.24
CA GLN A 179 23.60 -2.49 22.11
C GLN A 179 23.64 -3.11 20.69
N ILE A 180 22.67 -2.73 19.83
CA ILE A 180 22.56 -3.27 18.47
C ILE A 180 23.26 -2.31 17.51
N GLU A 181 24.36 -2.76 16.90
CA GLU A 181 25.09 -1.98 15.90
C GLU A 181 24.33 -1.98 14.55
N LEU A 182 23.49 -0.97 14.37
CA LEU A 182 22.76 -0.79 13.12
C LEU A 182 23.63 -0.10 12.06
N PRO A 183 23.58 -0.54 10.79
CA PRO A 183 24.23 0.17 9.69
C PRO A 183 23.72 1.62 9.56
N LYS A 184 24.61 2.55 9.18
CA LYS A 184 24.21 3.94 8.92
C LYS A 184 23.10 3.97 7.86
N GLY A 185 22.03 4.72 8.12
CA GLY A 185 20.84 4.78 7.26
C GLY A 185 19.78 3.75 7.60
N SER A 186 19.90 3.06 8.75
CA SER A 186 18.84 2.24 9.32
C SER A 186 18.58 2.60 10.78
N ALA A 187 17.35 2.36 11.23
CA ALA A 187 16.92 2.60 12.61
C ALA A 187 15.76 1.66 12.98
N ILE A 188 15.76 1.16 14.20
CA ILE A 188 14.58 0.48 14.76
C ILE A 188 13.59 1.56 15.18
N GLY A 189 12.35 1.47 14.67
CA GLY A 189 11.30 2.45 14.95
C GLY A 189 10.28 1.96 15.96
N ALA A 190 9.97 0.67 15.97
CA ALA A 190 9.01 0.08 16.89
C ALA A 190 9.29 -1.41 17.14
N VAL A 191 8.78 -1.90 18.26
CA VAL A 191 8.75 -3.32 18.61
C VAL A 191 7.29 -3.68 18.88
N VAL A 192 6.80 -4.74 18.23
CA VAL A 192 5.46 -5.29 18.45
C VAL A 192 5.60 -6.60 19.21
N ARG A 193 5.03 -6.66 20.41
CA ARG A 193 5.04 -7.81 21.31
C ARG A 193 3.62 -8.30 21.54
N GLY A 194 3.26 -9.41 20.93
CA GLY A 194 1.87 -9.85 20.89
C GLY A 194 1.00 -8.81 20.18
N GLU A 195 0.08 -8.18 20.89
CA GLU A 195 -0.78 -7.10 20.35
C GLU A 195 -0.31 -5.68 20.74
N GLU A 196 0.71 -5.56 21.57
CA GLU A 196 1.23 -4.28 22.04
C GLU A 196 2.28 -3.72 21.07
N VAL A 197 2.12 -2.46 20.68
CA VAL A 197 3.08 -1.72 19.85
C VAL A 197 3.84 -0.73 20.73
N MET A 198 5.14 -0.93 20.89
CA MET A 198 6.05 -0.07 21.63
C MET A 198 6.92 0.74 20.66
N MET A 199 6.99 2.07 20.85
CA MET A 199 8.00 2.87 20.15
C MET A 199 9.39 2.46 20.64
N ALA A 200 10.33 2.28 19.70
CA ALA A 200 11.69 1.88 20.03
C ALA A 200 12.40 2.94 20.87
N HIS A 201 12.87 2.54 22.02
CA HIS A 201 13.69 3.37 22.92
C HIS A 201 15.04 2.68 23.15
N HIS A 202 16.08 3.44 23.50
CA HIS A 202 17.45 2.92 23.63
C HIS A 202 17.55 1.74 24.63
N ASP A 203 16.75 1.75 25.69
CA ASP A 203 16.71 0.73 26.73
C ASP A 203 15.71 -0.41 26.45
N THR A 204 14.94 -0.38 25.36
CA THR A 204 14.01 -1.42 24.98
C THR A 204 14.78 -2.72 24.70
N GLU A 205 14.46 -3.77 25.44
CA GLU A 205 15.02 -5.10 25.25
C GLU A 205 14.22 -5.88 24.21
N ILE A 206 14.91 -6.45 23.21
CA ILE A 206 14.32 -7.32 22.19
C ILE A 206 14.14 -8.73 22.75
N ARG A 207 12.97 -9.31 22.63
CA ARG A 207 12.63 -10.66 23.10
C ARG A 207 12.31 -11.59 21.93
N ALA A 208 12.36 -12.89 22.21
CA ALA A 208 11.87 -13.89 21.26
C ALA A 208 10.40 -13.61 20.92
N GLU A 209 10.01 -13.88 19.67
CA GLU A 209 8.68 -13.63 19.08
C GLU A 209 8.29 -12.15 18.96
N ASP A 210 9.18 -11.19 19.33
CA ASP A 210 8.96 -9.80 19.00
C ASP A 210 9.01 -9.58 17.49
N ARG A 211 8.17 -8.67 17.00
CA ARG A 211 8.27 -8.15 15.63
C ARG A 211 8.93 -6.79 15.67
N VAL A 212 10.10 -6.68 15.09
CA VAL A 212 10.89 -5.46 15.09
C VAL A 212 10.69 -4.72 13.76
N ILE A 213 10.27 -3.48 13.85
CA ILE A 213 10.08 -2.61 12.68
C ILE A 213 11.35 -1.80 12.46
N VAL A 214 12.04 -2.04 11.36
CA VAL A 214 13.30 -1.39 10.99
C VAL A 214 13.09 -0.50 9.78
N PHE A 215 13.42 0.77 9.89
CA PHE A 215 13.44 1.70 8.78
C PHE A 215 14.83 1.70 8.12
N VAL A 216 14.86 1.63 6.79
CA VAL A 216 16.08 1.66 5.98
C VAL A 216 15.95 2.76 4.93
N THR A 217 16.78 3.79 5.02
CA THR A 217 16.81 4.92 4.08
C THR A 217 17.79 4.73 2.92
N ASP A 218 18.74 3.79 3.06
CA ASP A 218 19.69 3.44 2.00
C ASP A 218 19.59 1.95 1.69
N LYS A 219 19.04 1.61 0.53
CA LYS A 219 18.86 0.21 0.10
C LYS A 219 20.16 -0.60 0.00
N ARG A 220 21.31 0.06 -0.11
CA ARG A 220 22.62 -0.60 -0.17
C ARG A 220 22.99 -1.28 1.15
N VAL A 221 22.42 -0.81 2.27
CA VAL A 221 22.67 -1.42 3.59
C VAL A 221 21.67 -2.53 3.94
N LEU A 222 20.65 -2.71 3.11
CA LEU A 222 19.59 -3.71 3.33
C LEU A 222 20.14 -5.13 3.63
N PRO A 223 21.08 -5.68 2.85
CA PRO A 223 21.62 -7.02 3.13
C PRO A 223 22.36 -7.10 4.48
N LYS A 224 22.90 -5.99 4.97
CA LYS A 224 23.54 -5.95 6.30
C LYS A 224 22.50 -5.92 7.41
N VAL A 225 21.42 -5.16 7.20
CA VAL A 225 20.30 -5.11 8.14
C VAL A 225 19.63 -6.50 8.21
N GLU A 226 19.34 -7.12 7.08
CA GLU A 226 18.75 -8.47 7.02
C GLU A 226 19.56 -9.49 7.82
N ARG A 227 20.88 -9.47 7.69
CA ARG A 227 21.78 -10.37 8.44
C ARG A 227 21.73 -10.20 9.96
N LEU A 228 21.47 -9.00 10.45
CA LEU A 228 21.37 -8.74 11.89
C LEU A 228 20.12 -9.41 12.50
N PHE A 229 19.08 -9.54 11.69
CA PHE A 229 17.78 -10.09 12.10
C PHE A 229 17.60 -11.57 11.70
N THR A 230 18.59 -12.15 11.04
CA THR A 230 18.60 -13.59 10.71
C THR A 230 19.29 -14.33 11.86
N VAL A 231 18.62 -15.29 12.47
CA VAL A 231 19.24 -16.22 13.40
C VAL A 231 20.29 -17.02 12.63
N GLY A 232 21.53 -16.94 13.05
CA GLY A 232 22.61 -17.70 12.44
C GLY A 232 22.28 -19.19 12.49
N ALA A 233 21.90 -19.78 11.36
CA ALA A 233 21.89 -21.23 11.23
C ALA A 233 23.35 -21.69 11.38
N ARG A 234 23.74 -22.04 12.59
CA ARG A 234 24.91 -22.89 12.78
C ARG A 234 24.51 -24.24 12.20
N PHE A 235 25.00 -24.52 11.02
CA PHE A 235 24.99 -25.87 10.49
C PHE A 235 25.66 -26.78 11.51
N LEU A 236 24.88 -27.75 12.05
CA LEU A 236 25.39 -28.97 12.64
C LEU A 236 26.05 -29.82 11.56
#